data_6eb10b62ac868dd6f53aec27bd285a8c
#
_entry.id   6eb10b62ac868dd6f53aec27bd285a8c
#
_cell.length_a   1.000
_cell.length_b   1.000
_cell.length_c   1.000
_cell.angle_alpha   90.00
_cell.angle_beta   90.00
_cell.angle_gamma   90.00
#
_symmetry.space_group_name_H-M   'P 1'
#
loop_
_entity.id
_entity.type
_entity.pdbx_description
1 polymer ?
#
loop_
_entity_poly.entity_id
_entity_poly.type
_entity_poly.pdbx_seq_one_letter_code
_entity_poly.pdbx_strand_id
1 'polypeptide(L)'
;REVIDIRLPLWEPTDIKGIPYYNSKDNNMVWASPAELPVDPKSNAIVFLDELNSAAPAVQAAAYQLILNRRVGQYVLPKGVSIVAAGNRDSDKGVTYRMPAPLANRFVHVELRVDYDDWMSWATNHHIHPDVVGYCTFAKQDLYDFDPRGSSRSFATPRSWSFVSQLLSD
;
A
#
# COMPACT_ATOMS: atom_id res chain seq x y z
N ARG A 1 -11.01 -12.79 6.35
CA ARG A 1 -9.68 -13.10 5.76
C ARG A 1 -8.64 -12.28 6.49
N GLU A 2 -7.51 -12.88 6.76
CA GLU A 2 -6.33 -12.18 7.28
C GLU A 2 -5.80 -11.21 6.21
N VAL A 3 -5.35 -10.02 6.63
CA VAL A 3 -4.67 -9.06 5.76
C VAL A 3 -3.23 -8.96 6.23
N ILE A 4 -2.31 -9.24 5.31
CA ILE A 4 -0.87 -9.10 5.52
C ILE A 4 -0.46 -7.80 4.83
N ASP A 5 -0.25 -6.76 5.64
CA ASP A 5 0.10 -5.42 5.16
C ASP A 5 1.62 -5.30 5.01
N ILE A 6 2.06 -5.02 3.79
CA ILE A 6 3.47 -4.93 3.41
C ILE A 6 3.73 -3.55 2.81
N ARG A 7 4.49 -2.73 3.54
CA ARG A 7 4.92 -1.42 3.06
C ARG A 7 6.22 -1.56 2.28
N LEU A 8 6.10 -1.68 0.96
CA LEU A 8 7.22 -2.01 0.07
C LEU A 8 8.42 -1.04 0.11
N PRO A 9 8.28 0.29 0.32
CA PRO A 9 9.44 1.16 0.45
C PRO A 9 10.36 0.86 1.63
N LEU A 10 9.90 0.10 2.62
CA LEU A 10 10.68 -0.32 3.79
C LEU A 10 11.38 -1.66 3.59
N TRP A 11 11.16 -2.32 2.47
CA TRP A 11 11.67 -3.65 2.19
C TRP A 11 12.91 -3.63 1.30
N GLU A 12 13.73 -4.67 1.50
CA GLU A 12 14.82 -5.03 0.61
C GLU A 12 14.39 -6.19 -0.32
N PRO A 13 15.06 -6.42 -1.45
CA PRO A 13 14.72 -7.53 -2.34
C PRO A 13 14.74 -8.90 -1.67
N THR A 14 15.56 -9.08 -0.62
CA THR A 14 15.65 -10.31 0.17
C THR A 14 14.41 -10.56 1.02
N ASP A 15 13.68 -9.51 1.41
CA ASP A 15 12.44 -9.65 2.18
C ASP A 15 11.33 -10.30 1.35
N ILE A 16 11.39 -10.15 0.02
CA ILE A 16 10.44 -10.80 -0.90
C ILE A 16 10.96 -12.16 -1.38
N LYS A 17 12.26 -12.24 -1.73
CA LYS A 17 12.86 -13.45 -2.32
C LYS A 17 13.24 -14.49 -1.29
N GLY A 18 13.44 -14.08 -0.04
CA GLY A 18 14.09 -14.85 1.00
C GLY A 18 15.62 -14.75 0.95
N ILE A 19 16.29 -15.49 1.81
CA ILE A 19 17.73 -15.49 1.96
C ILE A 19 18.32 -16.81 1.45
N PRO A 20 19.31 -16.76 0.55
CA PRO A 20 19.99 -17.97 0.10
C PRO A 20 20.90 -18.52 1.19
N TYR A 21 20.89 -19.83 1.40
CA TYR A 21 21.85 -20.52 2.25
C TYR A 21 22.33 -21.82 1.61
N TYR A 22 23.53 -22.25 1.97
CA TYR A 22 24.11 -23.48 1.47
C TYR A 22 23.58 -24.68 2.26
N ASN A 23 22.97 -25.62 1.54
CA ASN A 23 22.55 -26.91 2.09
C ASN A 23 23.65 -27.97 1.81
N SER A 24 24.40 -28.33 2.85
CA SER A 24 25.51 -29.28 2.76
C SER A 24 25.08 -30.73 2.47
N LYS A 25 23.79 -31.09 2.74
CA LYS A 25 23.28 -32.43 2.48
C LYS A 25 23.08 -32.68 0.98
N ASP A 26 22.56 -31.68 0.29
CA ASP A 26 22.23 -31.78 -1.14
C ASP A 26 23.27 -31.09 -2.02
N ASN A 27 24.34 -30.57 -1.42
CA ASN A 27 25.41 -29.83 -2.09
C ASN A 27 24.89 -28.74 -3.03
N ASN A 28 23.88 -28.00 -2.60
CA ASN A 28 23.25 -26.94 -3.39
C ASN A 28 22.90 -25.71 -2.55
N MET A 29 22.54 -24.64 -3.23
CA MET A 29 22.00 -23.43 -2.60
C MET A 29 20.48 -23.52 -2.52
N VAL A 30 19.93 -23.26 -1.33
CA VAL A 30 18.49 -23.25 -1.05
C VAL A 30 18.11 -21.86 -0.54
N TRP A 31 16.86 -21.49 -0.68
CA TRP A 31 16.34 -20.20 -0.21
C TRP A 31 15.41 -20.42 0.97
N ALA A 32 15.67 -19.72 2.08
CA ALA A 32 14.71 -19.59 3.16
C ALA A 32 13.55 -18.70 2.71
N SER A 33 12.33 -19.17 2.90
CA SER A 33 11.13 -18.41 2.54
C SER A 33 11.01 -17.14 3.38
N PRO A 34 10.44 -16.04 2.83
CA PRO A 34 10.13 -14.84 3.60
C PRO A 34 9.22 -15.14 4.79
N ALA A 35 9.50 -14.50 5.94
CA ALA A 35 8.74 -14.74 7.17
C ALA A 35 7.33 -14.12 7.13
N GLU A 36 7.18 -12.97 6.47
CA GLU A 36 5.93 -12.23 6.40
C GLU A 36 4.97 -12.77 5.33
N LEU A 37 5.47 -13.50 4.35
CA LEU A 37 4.61 -14.05 3.30
C LEU A 37 3.98 -15.38 3.73
N PRO A 38 2.69 -15.64 3.39
CA PRO A 38 1.99 -16.84 3.81
C PRO A 38 2.57 -18.09 3.16
N VAL A 39 2.95 -19.08 3.97
CA VAL A 39 3.51 -20.36 3.49
C VAL A 39 2.53 -21.52 3.57
N ASP A 40 1.44 -21.41 4.34
CA ASP A 40 0.43 -22.45 4.42
C ASP A 40 -0.30 -22.59 3.07
N PRO A 41 -0.27 -23.76 2.41
CA PRO A 41 -0.97 -23.97 1.14
C PRO A 41 -2.48 -23.74 1.19
N LYS A 42 -3.08 -23.78 2.39
CA LYS A 42 -4.51 -23.51 2.62
C LYS A 42 -4.81 -22.04 2.93
N SER A 43 -3.79 -21.19 3.03
CA SER A 43 -3.98 -19.77 3.31
C SER A 43 -4.88 -19.14 2.25
N ASN A 44 -5.81 -18.30 2.74
CA ASN A 44 -6.68 -17.45 1.93
C ASN A 44 -6.51 -15.97 2.28
N ALA A 45 -5.36 -15.60 2.83
CA ALA A 45 -5.03 -14.24 3.21
C ALA A 45 -5.11 -13.26 2.02
N ILE A 46 -5.12 -11.99 2.32
CA ILE A 46 -4.92 -10.90 1.37
C ILE A 46 -3.52 -10.33 1.65
N VAL A 47 -2.63 -10.43 0.69
CA VAL A 47 -1.35 -9.72 0.72
C VAL A 47 -1.58 -8.32 0.15
N PHE A 48 -1.47 -7.31 1.00
CA PHE A 48 -1.64 -5.91 0.65
C PHE A 48 -0.27 -5.26 0.48
N LEU A 49 0.06 -4.88 -0.76
CA LEU A 49 1.34 -4.25 -1.11
C LEU A 49 1.14 -2.74 -1.14
N ASP A 50 1.47 -2.07 -0.04
CA ASP A 50 1.33 -0.62 0.07
C ASP A 50 2.52 0.11 -0.56
N GLU A 51 2.24 1.25 -1.17
CA GLU A 51 3.21 2.11 -1.86
C GLU A 51 4.04 1.37 -2.93
N LEU A 52 3.39 0.47 -3.70
CA LEU A 52 4.04 -0.39 -4.69
C LEU A 52 4.96 0.37 -5.65
N ASN A 53 4.53 1.52 -6.13
CA ASN A 53 5.29 2.31 -7.11
C ASN A 53 6.25 3.32 -6.49
N SER A 54 6.35 3.37 -5.15
CA SER A 54 7.31 4.22 -4.43
C SER A 54 8.53 3.44 -3.90
N ALA A 55 8.49 2.12 -3.96
CA ALA A 55 9.58 1.25 -3.52
C ALA A 55 10.80 1.34 -4.46
N ALA A 56 11.98 0.95 -3.97
CA ALA A 56 13.19 0.87 -4.78
C ALA A 56 12.99 -0.05 -6.01
N PRO A 57 13.58 0.24 -7.17
CA PRO A 57 13.35 -0.54 -8.40
C PRO A 57 13.63 -2.03 -8.26
N ALA A 58 14.62 -2.42 -7.45
CA ALA A 58 14.94 -3.83 -7.22
C ALA A 58 13.86 -4.55 -6.39
N VAL A 59 13.25 -3.86 -5.42
CA VAL A 59 12.12 -4.35 -4.63
C VAL A 59 10.89 -4.47 -5.50
N GLN A 60 10.60 -3.44 -6.32
CA GLN A 60 9.51 -3.49 -7.28
C GLN A 60 9.66 -4.68 -8.24
N ALA A 61 10.86 -4.93 -8.77
CA ALA A 61 11.11 -6.05 -9.67
C ALA A 61 10.80 -7.41 -9.01
N ALA A 62 11.14 -7.58 -7.72
CA ALA A 62 10.80 -8.77 -6.96
C ALA A 62 9.30 -8.89 -6.72
N ALA A 63 8.64 -7.79 -6.32
CA ALA A 63 7.18 -7.74 -6.15
C ALA A 63 6.45 -8.03 -7.47
N TYR A 64 6.94 -7.50 -8.59
CA TYR A 64 6.37 -7.76 -9.91
C TYR A 64 6.45 -9.24 -10.28
N GLN A 65 7.58 -9.91 -9.99
CA GLN A 65 7.70 -11.33 -10.20
C GLN A 65 6.66 -12.13 -9.38
N LEU A 66 6.48 -11.76 -8.11
CA LEU A 66 5.47 -12.37 -7.25
C LEU A 66 4.05 -12.16 -7.80
N ILE A 67 3.72 -10.96 -8.25
CA ILE A 67 2.41 -10.62 -8.80
C ILE A 67 2.15 -11.36 -10.12
N LEU A 68 3.12 -11.32 -11.05
CA LEU A 68 2.96 -11.88 -12.38
C LEU A 68 2.94 -13.42 -12.38
N ASN A 69 3.81 -14.03 -11.59
CA ASN A 69 4.06 -15.48 -11.63
C ASN A 69 3.55 -16.19 -10.38
N ARG A 70 3.02 -15.47 -9.39
CA ARG A 70 2.64 -15.98 -8.07
C ARG A 70 3.79 -16.76 -7.39
N ARG A 71 5.01 -16.38 -7.70
CA ARG A 71 6.24 -16.94 -7.14
C ARG A 71 7.39 -15.93 -7.25
N VAL A 72 8.37 -16.05 -6.36
CA VAL A 72 9.63 -15.33 -6.44
C VAL A 72 10.74 -16.23 -5.89
N GLY A 73 11.81 -16.42 -6.68
CA GLY A 73 12.81 -17.43 -6.33
C GLY A 73 12.18 -18.81 -6.16
N GLN A 74 12.40 -19.44 -4.99
CA GLN A 74 11.81 -20.74 -4.64
C GLN A 74 10.45 -20.60 -3.92
N TYR A 75 10.10 -19.42 -3.44
CA TYR A 75 8.82 -19.15 -2.79
C TYR A 75 7.67 -19.20 -3.80
N VAL A 76 6.60 -19.90 -3.45
CA VAL A 76 5.35 -19.99 -4.23
C VAL A 76 4.20 -19.51 -3.38
N LEU A 77 3.49 -18.49 -3.86
CA LEU A 77 2.33 -17.94 -3.19
C LEU A 77 1.17 -18.94 -3.21
N PRO A 78 0.55 -19.26 -2.05
CA PRO A 78 -0.58 -20.18 -1.98
C PRO A 78 -1.74 -19.75 -2.89
N LYS A 79 -2.42 -20.73 -3.50
CA LYS A 79 -3.47 -20.48 -4.52
C LYS A 79 -4.64 -19.63 -3.99
N GLY A 80 -4.99 -19.79 -2.72
CA GLY A 80 -6.09 -19.06 -2.07
C GLY A 80 -5.78 -17.59 -1.74
N VAL A 81 -4.50 -17.21 -1.75
CA VAL A 81 -4.06 -15.85 -1.42
C VAL A 81 -4.38 -14.88 -2.55
N SER A 82 -4.98 -13.75 -2.21
CA SER A 82 -5.21 -12.63 -3.13
C SER A 82 -4.14 -11.57 -2.94
N ILE A 83 -3.77 -10.86 -4.00
CA ILE A 83 -2.87 -9.70 -3.93
C ILE A 83 -3.69 -8.45 -4.23
N VAL A 84 -3.58 -7.46 -3.35
CA VAL A 84 -4.08 -6.10 -3.52
C VAL A 84 -2.88 -5.18 -3.41
N ALA A 85 -2.83 -4.14 -4.22
CA ALA A 85 -1.76 -3.16 -4.15
C ALA A 85 -2.31 -1.74 -4.11
N ALA A 86 -1.63 -0.86 -3.39
CA ALA A 86 -1.86 0.57 -3.42
C ALA A 86 -0.61 1.30 -3.93
N GLY A 87 -0.83 2.44 -4.53
CA GLY A 87 0.24 3.29 -5.02
C GLY A 87 -0.26 4.72 -5.27
N ASN A 88 0.66 5.64 -5.37
CA ASN A 88 0.36 7.03 -5.68
C ASN A 88 0.21 7.22 -7.19
N ARG A 89 -0.60 8.20 -7.60
CA ARG A 89 -0.73 8.56 -9.01
C ARG A 89 0.54 9.27 -9.48
N ASP A 90 0.87 9.11 -10.75
CA ASP A 90 2.01 9.82 -11.36
C ASP A 90 1.86 11.35 -11.26
N SER A 91 0.61 11.84 -11.15
CA SER A 91 0.29 13.26 -10.96
C SER A 91 0.63 13.80 -9.57
N ASP A 92 0.76 12.95 -8.56
CA ASP A 92 0.81 13.36 -7.16
C ASP A 92 2.22 13.78 -6.69
N LYS A 93 3.18 13.94 -7.62
CA LYS A 93 4.58 14.38 -7.36
C LYS A 93 5.32 13.64 -6.24
N GLY A 94 4.84 12.49 -5.83
CA GLY A 94 5.60 11.57 -4.99
C GLY A 94 6.79 10.99 -5.75
N VAL A 95 7.75 10.41 -5.04
CA VAL A 95 8.75 9.56 -5.69
C VAL A 95 8.03 8.31 -6.16
N THR A 96 7.65 8.29 -7.44
CA THR A 96 6.95 7.16 -8.04
C THR A 96 7.70 6.69 -9.29
N TYR A 97 7.70 5.39 -9.51
CA TYR A 97 8.22 4.78 -10.71
C TYR A 97 7.05 4.29 -11.56
N ARG A 98 7.10 4.57 -12.84
CA ARG A 98 6.05 4.13 -13.76
C ARG A 98 5.94 2.60 -13.77
N MET A 99 4.73 2.10 -13.55
CA MET A 99 4.45 0.68 -13.62
C MET A 99 4.63 0.14 -15.05
N PRO A 100 5.40 -0.94 -15.25
CA PRO A 100 5.52 -1.57 -16.57
C PRO A 100 4.17 -2.04 -17.11
N ALA A 101 3.92 -1.86 -18.40
CA ALA A 101 2.65 -2.21 -19.02
C ALA A 101 2.20 -3.68 -18.82
N PRO A 102 3.10 -4.69 -18.86
CA PRO A 102 2.70 -6.07 -18.58
C PRO A 102 2.16 -6.27 -17.15
N LEU A 103 2.67 -5.51 -16.17
CA LEU A 103 2.17 -5.55 -14.81
C LEU A 103 0.85 -4.80 -14.68
N ALA A 104 0.78 -3.59 -15.22
CA ALA A 104 -0.46 -2.80 -15.19
C ALA A 104 -1.65 -3.58 -15.74
N ASN A 105 -1.44 -4.34 -16.81
CA ASN A 105 -2.49 -5.16 -17.45
C ASN A 105 -2.95 -6.38 -16.61
N ARG A 106 -2.31 -6.64 -15.47
CA ARG A 106 -2.72 -7.73 -14.56
C ARG A 106 -3.54 -7.27 -13.37
N PHE A 107 -3.70 -5.98 -13.20
CA PHE A 107 -4.53 -5.40 -12.16
C PHE A 107 -5.87 -4.92 -12.68
N VAL A 108 -6.87 -5.02 -11.84
CA VAL A 108 -8.05 -4.18 -11.93
C VAL A 108 -7.71 -2.86 -11.23
N HIS A 109 -7.72 -1.78 -11.97
CA HIS A 109 -7.38 -0.46 -11.45
C HIS A 109 -8.62 0.21 -10.87
N VAL A 110 -8.50 0.68 -9.63
CA VAL A 110 -9.53 1.44 -8.93
C VAL A 110 -8.91 2.76 -8.48
N GLU A 111 -9.51 3.88 -8.85
CA GLU A 111 -9.11 5.18 -8.38
C GLU A 111 -9.97 5.59 -7.17
N LEU A 112 -9.31 5.82 -6.03
CA LEU A 112 -9.97 6.35 -4.84
C LEU A 112 -9.95 7.88 -4.91
N ARG A 113 -11.11 8.48 -4.72
CA ARG A 113 -11.28 9.94 -4.66
C ARG A 113 -11.83 10.31 -3.30
N VAL A 114 -11.47 11.49 -2.84
CA VAL A 114 -12.10 12.07 -1.65
C VAL A 114 -13.49 12.52 -2.02
N ASP A 115 -14.49 12.02 -1.27
CA ASP A 115 -15.88 12.43 -1.35
C ASP A 115 -16.32 13.00 -0.01
N TYR A 116 -17.03 14.12 -0.03
CA TYR A 116 -17.45 14.80 1.19
C TYR A 116 -18.54 14.01 1.95
N ASP A 117 -19.50 13.45 1.26
CA ASP A 117 -20.65 12.78 1.90
C ASP A 117 -20.19 11.46 2.53
N ASP A 118 -19.29 10.74 1.86
CA ASP A 118 -18.62 9.56 2.41
C ASP A 118 -17.78 9.91 3.64
N TRP A 119 -17.02 10.99 3.56
CA TRP A 119 -16.21 11.46 4.69
C TRP A 119 -17.09 11.87 5.86
N MET A 120 -18.18 12.59 5.63
CA MET A 120 -19.12 13.03 6.67
C MET A 120 -19.75 11.84 7.40
N SER A 121 -20.17 10.82 6.64
CA SER A 121 -20.70 9.57 7.20
C SER A 121 -19.66 8.87 8.09
N TRP A 122 -18.41 8.81 7.64
CA TRP A 122 -17.31 8.27 8.42
C TRP A 122 -17.00 9.12 9.67
N ALA A 123 -16.91 10.44 9.54
CA ALA A 123 -16.59 11.38 10.61
C ALA A 123 -17.59 11.29 11.77
N THR A 124 -18.87 11.16 11.45
CA THR A 124 -19.93 11.00 12.44
C THR A 124 -19.74 9.71 13.28
N ASN A 125 -19.35 8.62 12.63
CA ASN A 125 -19.15 7.33 13.30
C ASN A 125 -17.81 7.23 14.05
N HIS A 126 -16.84 8.11 13.77
CA HIS A 126 -15.50 8.10 14.36
C HIS A 126 -15.24 9.27 15.31
N HIS A 127 -16.31 9.94 15.75
CA HIS A 127 -16.27 10.99 16.78
C HIS A 127 -15.28 12.12 16.44
N ILE A 128 -15.24 12.53 15.17
CA ILE A 128 -14.48 13.72 14.76
C ILE A 128 -15.04 14.96 15.49
N HIS A 129 -14.15 15.82 15.99
CA HIS A 129 -14.50 16.99 16.77
C HIS A 129 -15.55 17.85 16.05
N PRO A 130 -16.60 18.33 16.76
CA PRO A 130 -17.70 19.08 16.14
C PRO A 130 -17.26 20.32 15.35
N ASP A 131 -16.22 21.03 15.80
CA ASP A 131 -15.72 22.22 15.10
C ASP A 131 -15.09 21.85 13.75
N VAL A 132 -14.41 20.71 13.66
CA VAL A 132 -13.86 20.19 12.39
C VAL A 132 -14.99 19.81 11.43
N VAL A 133 -16.00 19.11 11.94
CA VAL A 133 -17.19 18.74 11.16
C VAL A 133 -17.92 20.01 10.69
N GLY A 134 -18.11 20.97 11.58
CA GLY A 134 -18.76 22.27 11.27
C GLY A 134 -18.00 23.04 10.19
N TYR A 135 -16.68 23.17 10.33
CA TYR A 135 -15.86 23.85 9.34
C TYR A 135 -15.90 23.15 7.97
N CYS A 136 -15.67 21.85 7.91
CA CYS A 136 -15.71 21.08 6.66
C CYS A 136 -17.11 21.04 6.02
N THR A 137 -18.16 21.26 6.81
CA THR A 137 -19.52 21.42 6.28
C THR A 137 -19.70 22.78 5.61
N PHE A 138 -19.16 23.81 6.21
CA PHE A 138 -19.20 25.17 5.66
C PHE A 138 -18.30 25.34 4.44
N ALA A 139 -17.08 24.81 4.49
CA ALA A 139 -16.06 24.92 3.45
C ALA A 139 -15.69 23.52 2.90
N LYS A 140 -16.64 22.88 2.20
CA LYS A 140 -16.51 21.51 1.68
C LYS A 140 -15.27 21.30 0.80
N GLN A 141 -14.88 22.32 0.02
CA GLN A 141 -13.70 22.31 -0.84
C GLN A 141 -12.38 22.17 -0.02
N ASP A 142 -12.38 22.62 1.23
CA ASP A 142 -11.20 22.57 2.09
C ASP A 142 -10.99 21.20 2.75
N LEU A 143 -11.93 20.25 2.55
CA LEU A 143 -11.73 18.87 2.99
C LEU A 143 -10.50 18.25 2.32
N TYR A 144 -10.26 18.60 1.05
CA TYR A 144 -9.11 18.12 0.29
C TYR A 144 -8.61 19.22 -0.65
N ASP A 145 -7.49 19.84 -0.29
CA ASP A 145 -6.86 20.93 -1.05
C ASP A 145 -5.40 20.55 -1.39
N PHE A 146 -5.25 19.50 -2.20
CA PHE A 146 -3.94 19.07 -2.69
C PHE A 146 -3.72 19.56 -4.12
N ASP A 147 -2.81 20.53 -4.29
CA ASP A 147 -2.28 20.92 -5.60
C ASP A 147 -0.86 20.33 -5.80
N PRO A 148 -0.68 19.35 -6.69
CA PRO A 148 0.64 18.80 -6.97
C PRO A 148 1.61 19.82 -7.57
N ARG A 149 1.16 20.99 -8.04
CA ARG A 149 1.99 22.09 -8.54
C ARG A 149 2.28 23.14 -7.48
N GLY A 150 1.58 23.06 -6.36
CA GLY A 150 1.76 23.98 -5.23
C GLY A 150 3.12 23.84 -4.57
N SER A 151 3.59 24.92 -3.96
CA SER A 151 4.83 24.96 -3.15
C SER A 151 4.55 24.79 -1.65
N SER A 152 3.30 24.62 -1.25
CA SER A 152 2.91 24.45 0.15
C SER A 152 3.51 23.17 0.72
N ARG A 153 4.06 23.28 1.95
CA ARG A 153 4.59 22.13 2.71
C ARG A 153 3.49 21.29 3.36
N SER A 154 2.30 21.86 3.51
CA SER A 154 1.14 21.22 4.11
C SER A 154 -0.10 21.56 3.30
N PHE A 155 -1.03 20.64 3.25
CA PHE A 155 -2.30 20.77 2.55
C PHE A 155 -3.38 20.01 3.30
N ALA A 156 -4.63 20.44 3.12
CA ALA A 156 -5.77 19.82 3.75
C ALA A 156 -6.09 18.47 3.13
N THR A 157 -6.31 17.47 3.97
CA THR A 157 -6.77 16.13 3.61
C THR A 157 -7.68 15.58 4.70
N PRO A 158 -8.51 14.57 4.43
CA PRO A 158 -9.26 13.87 5.48
C PRO A 158 -8.39 13.42 6.66
N ARG A 159 -7.16 12.97 6.37
CA ARG A 159 -6.19 12.56 7.42
C ARG A 159 -5.72 13.75 8.26
N SER A 160 -5.36 14.87 7.64
CA SER A 160 -4.92 16.06 8.41
C SER A 160 -6.06 16.63 9.26
N TRP A 161 -7.29 16.57 8.80
CA TRP A 161 -8.46 16.94 9.60
C TRP A 161 -8.69 16.03 10.81
N SER A 162 -8.37 14.73 10.67
CA SER A 162 -8.39 13.82 11.83
C SER A 162 -7.33 14.19 12.88
N PHE A 163 -6.15 14.64 12.46
CA PHE A 163 -5.13 15.14 13.40
C PHE A 163 -5.57 16.43 14.10
N VAL A 164 -6.20 17.37 13.36
CA VAL A 164 -6.78 18.58 13.98
C VAL A 164 -7.85 18.20 15.00
N SER A 165 -8.71 17.26 14.67
CA SER A 165 -9.73 16.73 15.59
C SER A 165 -9.12 16.18 16.90
N GLN A 166 -8.04 15.42 16.81
CA GLN A 166 -7.34 14.89 17.98
C GLN A 166 -6.79 16.02 18.85
N LEU A 167 -6.11 16.99 18.22
CA LEU A 167 -5.54 18.14 18.95
C LEU A 167 -6.59 19.05 19.62
N LEU A 168 -7.82 19.07 19.12
CA LEU A 168 -8.93 19.83 19.74
C LEU A 168 -9.62 19.06 20.86
N SER A 169 -9.38 17.75 20.95
CA SER A 169 -9.99 16.88 21.96
C SER A 169 -9.13 16.71 23.21
N ASP A 170 -7.85 17.10 23.16
CA ASP A 170 -6.90 17.13 24.27
C ASP A 170 -7.01 18.45 25.05
#